data_5bf410afde88b26d598ac04f3748d86f
#
_entry.id   5bf410afde88b26d598ac04f3748d86f
#
_cell.length_a   1.000
_cell.length_b   1.000
_cell.length_c   1.000
_cell.angle_alpha   90.00
_cell.angle_beta   90.00
_cell.angle_gamma   90.00
#
_symmetry.space_group_name_H-M   'P 1'
#
loop_
_entity.id
_entity.type
_entity.pdbx_description
1 polymer ?
#
loop_
_entity_poly.entity_id
_entity_poly.type
_entity_poly.pdbx_seq_one_letter_code
_entity_poly.pdbx_strand_id
1 'polypeptide(L)' 'MYYQAIVAFETGVIDNSGNPKVKKYKYIVESESVYEATTRLTKYLTEDTRDSEIVSLIK' A
#
# COMPACT_ATOMS: atom_id res chain seq x y z
N MET A 1 17.39 -7.89 -1.45
CA MET A 1 17.17 -6.46 -1.76
C MET A 1 15.99 -5.93 -1.01
N TYR A 2 16.04 -4.70 -0.61
CA TYR A 2 14.92 -4.06 0.08
C TYR A 2 14.19 -3.12 -0.88
N TYR A 3 12.89 -3.19 -0.84
CA TYR A 3 12.02 -2.32 -1.62
C TYR A 3 11.19 -1.47 -0.68
N GLN A 4 10.99 -0.21 -1.06
CA GLN A 4 10.18 0.73 -0.32
C GLN A 4 8.86 0.90 -1.03
N ALA A 5 7.77 0.62 -0.34
CA ALA A 5 6.43 0.71 -0.90
C ALA A 5 5.63 1.78 -0.18
N ILE A 6 4.92 2.60 -0.95
CA ILE A 6 3.95 3.54 -0.40
C ILE A 6 2.57 2.99 -0.69
N VAL A 7 1.79 2.78 0.36
CA VAL A 7 0.45 2.21 0.25
C VAL A 7 -0.56 3.20 0.81
N ALA A 8 -1.58 3.49 0.03
CA ALA A 8 -2.67 4.35 0.45
C ALA A 8 -3.85 3.50 0.94
N PHE A 9 -4.38 3.82 2.09
CA PHE A 9 -5.56 3.17 2.66
C PHE A 9 -6.70 4.16 2.76
N GLU A 10 -7.90 3.74 2.38
CA GLU A 10 -9.10 4.53 2.62
C GLU A 10 -9.49 4.44 4.09
N THR A 11 -9.76 5.60 4.69
CA THR A 11 -10.10 5.68 6.12
C THR A 11 -11.58 5.52 6.40
N GLY A 12 -12.42 5.52 5.37
CA GLY A 12 -13.87 5.53 5.53
C GLY A 12 -14.45 6.91 5.82
N VAL A 13 -13.61 7.93 5.89
CA VAL A 13 -14.03 9.30 6.14
C VAL A 13 -14.03 10.07 4.82
N ILE A 14 -15.06 10.87 4.59
CA ILE A 14 -15.18 11.72 3.40
C ILE A 14 -14.89 13.15 3.83
N ASP A 15 -14.05 13.85 3.06
CA ASP A 15 -13.70 15.24 3.36
C ASP A 15 -14.82 16.19 2.96
N ASN A 16 -14.63 17.51 3.20
CA ASN A 16 -15.62 18.53 2.89
C ASN A 16 -15.89 18.68 1.40
N SER A 17 -14.99 18.20 0.55
CA SER A 17 -15.14 18.24 -0.90
C SER A 17 -15.85 17.00 -1.46
N GLY A 18 -16.19 16.04 -0.60
CA GLY A 18 -16.84 14.81 -1.01
C GLY A 18 -15.89 13.73 -1.46
N ASN A 19 -14.58 13.92 -1.28
CA ASN A 19 -13.57 12.92 -1.64
C ASN A 19 -13.21 12.05 -0.43
N PRO A 20 -12.99 10.75 -0.63
CA PRO A 20 -12.56 9.91 0.47
C PRO A 20 -11.16 10.30 0.95
N LYS A 21 -11.00 10.32 2.27
CA LYS A 21 -9.69 10.56 2.87
C LYS A 21 -8.89 9.27 2.84
N VAL A 22 -7.62 9.40 2.49
CA VAL A 22 -6.69 8.28 2.49
C VAL A 22 -5.49 8.60 3.37
N LYS A 23 -4.94 7.55 3.99
CA LYS A 23 -3.66 7.63 4.69
C LYS A 23 -2.63 6.83 3.93
N LYS A 24 -1.42 7.38 3.84
CA LYS A 24 -0.32 6.71 3.17
C LYS A 24 0.66 6.18 4.21
N TYR A 25 1.08 4.94 4.01
CA TYR A 25 2.05 4.29 4.87
C TYR A 25 3.23 3.79 4.04
N LYS A 26 4.40 3.81 4.64
CA LYS A 26 5.61 3.29 4.02
C LYS A 26 5.89 1.91 4.57
N TYR A 27 6.11 0.96 3.67
CA TYR A 27 6.50 -0.40 4.01
C TYR A 27 7.86 -0.71 3.41
N ILE A 28 8.64 -1.51 4.14
CA ILE A 28 9.91 -2.03 3.64
C ILE A 28 9.70 -3.52 3.40
N VAL A 29 9.95 -3.95 2.17
CA VAL A 29 9.78 -5.34 1.77
C VAL A 29 11.12 -5.90 1.32
N GLU A 30 11.57 -6.99 1.93
CA GLU A 30 12.74 -7.71 1.47
C GLU A 30 12.33 -8.73 0.43
N SER A 31 12.98 -8.69 -0.73
CA SER A 31 12.65 -9.57 -1.85
C SER A 31 13.79 -9.62 -2.85
N GLU A 32 13.81 -10.61 -3.71
CA GLU A 32 14.81 -10.74 -4.76
C GLU A 32 14.45 -9.94 -6.01
N SER A 33 13.17 -9.59 -6.18
CA SER A 33 12.72 -8.85 -7.36
C SER A 33 11.53 -7.96 -7.04
N VAL A 34 11.26 -7.00 -7.90
CA VAL A 34 10.08 -6.13 -7.81
C VAL A 34 8.80 -6.96 -7.87
N TYR A 35 8.76 -7.94 -8.77
CA TYR A 35 7.60 -8.81 -8.91
C TYR A 35 7.29 -9.55 -7.61
N GLU A 36 8.31 -10.15 -7.01
CA GLU A 36 8.14 -10.88 -5.76
C GLU A 36 7.74 -9.95 -4.62
N ALA A 37 8.34 -8.75 -4.55
CA ALA A 37 7.99 -7.76 -3.55
C ALA A 37 6.52 -7.34 -3.68
N THR A 38 6.06 -7.09 -4.88
CA THR A 38 4.67 -6.73 -5.16
C THR A 38 3.72 -7.85 -4.75
N THR A 39 4.07 -9.10 -5.07
CA THR A 39 3.26 -10.26 -4.73
C THR A 39 3.14 -10.43 -3.21
N ARG A 40 4.25 -10.32 -2.50
CA ARG A 40 4.24 -10.43 -1.04
C ARG A 40 3.43 -9.33 -0.39
N LEU A 41 3.59 -8.09 -0.86
CA LEU A 41 2.86 -6.96 -0.32
C LEU A 41 1.37 -7.08 -0.60
N THR A 42 1.00 -7.47 -1.81
CA THR A 42 -0.41 -7.66 -2.18
C THR A 42 -1.06 -8.73 -1.29
N LYS A 43 -0.36 -9.83 -1.04
CA LYS A 43 -0.86 -10.88 -0.15
C LYS A 43 -1.06 -10.36 1.27
N TYR A 44 -0.12 -9.58 1.77
CA TYR A 44 -0.23 -8.97 3.09
C TYR A 44 -1.45 -8.05 3.17
N LEU A 45 -1.65 -7.22 2.14
CA LEU A 45 -2.73 -6.25 2.11
C LEU A 45 -4.11 -6.90 1.95
N THR A 46 -4.21 -8.04 1.29
CA THR A 46 -5.51 -8.74 1.14
C THR A 46 -6.02 -9.31 2.46
N GLU A 47 -5.18 -9.44 3.46
CA GLU A 47 -5.59 -9.86 4.80
C GLU A 47 -6.20 -8.70 5.60
N ASP A 48 -6.03 -7.47 5.14
CA ASP A 48 -6.61 -6.29 5.75
C ASP A 48 -7.99 -6.05 5.16
N THR A 49 -8.95 -5.68 6.01
CA THR A 49 -10.33 -5.41 5.57
C THR A 49 -10.50 -4.02 4.96
N ARG A 50 -9.50 -3.16 5.05
CA ARG A 50 -9.54 -1.81 4.49
C ARG A 50 -9.16 -1.83 3.02
N ASP A 51 -9.79 -0.94 2.24
CA ASP A 51 -9.39 -0.74 0.87
C ASP A 51 -8.01 -0.11 0.82
N SER A 52 -7.15 -0.69 0.01
CA SER A 52 -5.76 -0.25 -0.09
C SER A 52 -5.27 -0.29 -1.53
N GLU A 53 -4.28 0.56 -1.82
CA GLU A 53 -3.68 0.65 -3.13
C GLU A 53 -2.18 0.89 -2.99
N ILE A 54 -1.40 0.16 -3.76
CA ILE A 54 0.04 0.39 -3.82
C ILE A 54 0.28 1.59 -4.75
N VAL A 55 0.74 2.69 -4.18
CA VAL A 55 0.96 3.93 -4.92
C VAL A 55 2.31 3.92 -5.62
N SER A 56 3.33 3.43 -4.94
CA SER A 56 4.67 3.31 -5.54
C SER A 56 5.44 2.17 -4.90
N LEU A 57 6.40 1.64 -5.66
CA LEU A 57 7.31 0.62 -5.19
C LEU A 57 8.68 0.92 -5.78
N ILE A 58 9.63 1.27 -4.91
CA ILE A 58 10.99 1.63 -5.34
C ILE A 58 12.01 0.84 -4.55
N LYS A 59 13.14 0.64 -5.19
CA LYS A 59 14.26 -0.08 -4.59
C LYS A 59 15.04 0.80 -3.63
#